data_78ad8e5f646c125c80ca611e526ae64b
#
_entry.id   78ad8e5f646c125c80ca611e526ae64b
#
_cell.length_a   1.000
_cell.length_b   1.000
_cell.length_c   1.000
_cell.angle_alpha   90.00
_cell.angle_beta   90.00
_cell.angle_gamma   90.00
#
_symmetry.space_group_name_H-M   'P 1'
#
loop_
_entity.id
_entity.type
_entity.pdbx_description
1 polymer ?
#
loop_
_entity_poly.entity_id
_entity_poly.type
_entity_poly.pdbx_seq_one_letter_code
_entity_poly.pdbx_strand_id
1 'polypeptide(L)' 'MTTSIQVGIPDRLLQQAAILIRDGWATDLDEILTDALRRYLSSHSAELNEAFIREDVEWGLRGEG' A
#
# COMPACT_ATOMS: atom_id res chain seq x y z
N MET A 1 8.63 -6.01 -7.55
CA MET A 1 9.67 -5.30 -6.83
C MET A 1 9.12 -4.71 -5.56
N THR A 2 9.85 -4.84 -4.46
CA THR A 2 9.38 -4.37 -3.17
C THR A 2 10.25 -3.25 -2.66
N THR A 3 9.63 -2.26 -2.07
CA THR A 3 10.35 -1.15 -1.47
C THR A 3 10.06 -1.13 0.02
N SER A 4 11.11 -1.04 0.82
CA SER A 4 10.95 -0.95 2.27
C SER A 4 10.76 0.50 2.66
N ILE A 5 9.72 0.76 3.47
CA ILE A 5 9.48 2.09 3.97
C ILE A 5 9.26 2.02 5.48
N GLN A 6 9.44 3.14 6.12
CA GLN A 6 9.23 3.25 7.55
C GLN A 6 7.98 4.07 7.80
N VAL A 7 7.03 3.51 8.56
CA VAL A 7 5.77 4.19 8.83
C VAL A 7 5.47 4.15 10.31
N GLY A 8 4.77 5.17 10.78
CA GLY A 8 4.30 5.19 12.15
C GLY A 8 2.89 4.66 12.20
N ILE A 9 2.69 3.59 12.96
CA ILE A 9 1.38 2.98 13.12
C ILE A 9 0.96 3.08 14.59
N PRO A 10 -0.26 3.55 14.86
CA PRO A 10 -0.74 3.57 16.25
C PRO A 10 -0.67 2.19 16.88
N ASP A 11 -0.23 2.15 18.12
CA ASP A 11 -0.05 0.88 18.81
C ASP A 11 -1.31 0.03 18.82
N ARG A 12 -2.46 0.66 18.96
CA ARG A 12 -3.72 -0.04 19.01
C ARG A 12 -3.98 -0.83 17.72
N LEU A 13 -3.73 -0.19 16.59
CA LEU A 13 -3.91 -0.84 15.30
C LEU A 13 -2.92 -1.97 15.13
N LEU A 14 -1.69 -1.75 15.58
CA LEU A 14 -0.67 -2.78 15.50
C LEU A 14 -1.04 -4.00 16.34
N GLN A 15 -1.60 -3.77 17.52
CA GLN A 15 -2.05 -4.87 18.37
C GLN A 15 -3.17 -5.67 17.74
N GLN A 16 -4.10 -4.98 17.09
CA GLN A 16 -5.19 -5.65 16.40
C GLN A 16 -4.68 -6.49 15.23
N ALA A 17 -3.71 -5.94 14.50
CA ALA A 17 -3.10 -6.69 13.41
C ALA A 17 -2.37 -7.92 13.93
N ALA A 18 -1.69 -7.79 15.04
CA ALA A 18 -0.98 -8.91 15.65
C ALA A 18 -1.93 -10.04 16.02
N ILE A 19 -3.13 -9.71 16.46
CA ILE A 19 -4.14 -10.72 16.78
C ILE A 19 -4.53 -11.51 15.54
N LEU A 20 -4.69 -10.83 14.43
CA LEU A 20 -5.03 -11.49 13.18
C LEU A 20 -3.93 -12.42 12.70
N ILE A 21 -2.69 -12.01 12.90
CA ILE A 21 -1.55 -12.85 12.54
C ILE A 21 -1.54 -14.10 13.44
N ARG A 22 -1.73 -13.90 14.73
CA ARG A 22 -1.74 -15.00 15.68
C ARG A 22 -2.83 -16.02 15.38
N ASP A 23 -3.98 -15.53 14.95
CA ASP A 23 -5.14 -16.39 14.68
C ASP A 23 -5.08 -17.03 13.28
N GLY A 24 -4.06 -16.72 12.51
CA GLY A 24 -3.88 -17.35 11.20
C GLY A 24 -4.59 -16.66 10.05
N TRP A 25 -5.13 -15.47 10.27
CA TRP A 25 -5.78 -14.72 9.20
C TRP A 25 -4.78 -14.09 8.23
N ALA A 26 -3.57 -13.87 8.71
CA ALA A 26 -2.51 -13.32 7.89
C ALA A 26 -1.19 -13.95 8.31
N THR A 27 -0.22 -13.95 7.43
CA THR A 27 1.08 -14.55 7.69
C THR A 27 1.98 -13.60 8.48
N ASP A 28 1.97 -12.33 8.10
CA ASP A 28 2.79 -11.33 8.75
C ASP A 28 2.19 -9.94 8.53
N LEU A 29 2.85 -8.95 9.11
CA LEU A 29 2.37 -7.58 9.05
C LEU A 29 2.44 -7.04 7.63
N ASP A 30 3.45 -7.43 6.87
CA ASP A 30 3.59 -6.97 5.49
C ASP A 30 2.39 -7.36 4.66
N GLU A 31 1.87 -8.56 4.88
CA GLU A 31 0.70 -9.03 4.16
C GLU A 31 -0.52 -8.17 4.48
N ILE A 32 -0.71 -7.86 5.75
CA ILE A 32 -1.84 -7.03 6.17
C ILE A 32 -1.74 -5.63 5.56
N LEU A 33 -0.55 -5.04 5.64
CA LEU A 33 -0.34 -3.69 5.11
C LEU A 33 -0.52 -3.65 3.60
N THR A 34 -0.01 -4.66 2.92
CA THR A 34 -0.16 -4.73 1.46
C THR A 34 -1.62 -4.82 1.08
N ASP A 35 -2.37 -5.66 1.75
CA ASP A 35 -3.79 -5.83 1.48
C ASP A 35 -4.58 -4.56 1.80
N ALA A 36 -4.26 -3.94 2.92
CA ALA A 36 -4.93 -2.71 3.32
C ALA A 36 -4.68 -1.59 2.33
N LEU A 37 -3.43 -1.46 1.87
CA LEU A 37 -3.08 -0.46 0.88
C LEU A 37 -3.80 -0.73 -0.44
N ARG A 38 -3.83 -1.97 -0.85
CA ARG A 38 -4.49 -2.35 -2.08
C ARG A 38 -5.97 -2.00 -2.05
N ARG A 39 -6.62 -2.26 -0.94
CA ARG A 39 -8.04 -1.95 -0.78
C ARG A 39 -8.30 -0.46 -0.72
N TYR A 40 -7.45 0.25 -0.01
CA TYR A 40 -7.59 1.70 0.11
C TYR A 40 -7.40 2.36 -1.25
N LEU A 41 -6.36 1.97 -1.96
CA LEU A 41 -6.08 2.54 -3.27
C LEU A 41 -7.15 2.17 -4.28
N SER A 42 -7.70 0.98 -4.15
CA SER A 42 -8.78 0.54 -5.02
C SER A 42 -10.03 1.39 -4.85
N SER A 43 -10.29 1.85 -3.63
CA SER A 43 -11.45 2.71 -3.38
C SER A 43 -11.25 4.12 -3.94
N HIS A 44 -10.03 4.46 -4.33
CA HIS A 44 -9.71 5.74 -4.94
C HIS A 44 -9.22 5.58 -6.37
N SER A 45 -9.74 4.57 -7.05
CA SER A 45 -9.24 4.23 -8.37
C SER A 45 -9.41 5.36 -9.39
N ALA A 46 -10.46 6.15 -9.27
CA ALA A 46 -10.68 7.25 -10.19
C ALA A 46 -9.58 8.31 -10.05
N GLU A 47 -9.24 8.67 -8.82
CA GLU A 47 -8.20 9.64 -8.56
C GLU A 47 -6.84 9.12 -9.01
N LEU A 48 -6.61 7.83 -8.81
CA LEU A 48 -5.36 7.22 -9.22
C LEU A 48 -5.19 7.20 -10.72
N ASN A 49 -6.27 6.90 -11.43
CA ASN A 49 -6.22 6.89 -12.88
C ASN A 49 -5.84 8.26 -13.43
N GLU A 50 -6.41 9.31 -12.89
CA GLU A 50 -6.07 10.66 -13.28
C GLU A 50 -4.60 10.97 -13.00
N ALA A 51 -4.15 10.62 -11.81
CA ALA A 51 -2.78 10.87 -11.41
C ALA A 51 -1.80 10.09 -12.27
N PHE A 52 -2.11 8.84 -12.56
CA PHE A 52 -1.25 8.01 -13.39
C PHE A 52 -1.11 8.55 -14.81
N ILE A 53 -2.21 9.02 -15.38
CA ILE A 53 -2.15 9.58 -16.72
C ILE A 53 -1.20 10.78 -16.76
N ARG A 54 -1.28 11.62 -15.75
CA ARG A 54 -0.42 12.79 -15.65
C ARG A 54 1.03 12.40 -15.45
N GLU A 55 1.27 11.54 -14.47
CA GLU A 55 2.61 11.12 -14.13
C GLU A 55 3.26 10.32 -15.24
N ASP A 56 2.47 9.55 -15.93
CA ASP A 56 2.95 8.76 -17.05
C ASP A 56 3.57 9.66 -18.12
N VAL A 57 2.91 10.77 -18.42
CA VAL A 57 3.43 11.72 -19.39
C VAL A 57 4.76 12.30 -18.91
N GLU A 58 4.83 12.68 -17.64
CA GLU A 58 6.05 13.24 -17.07
C GLU A 58 7.19 12.24 -17.08
N TRP A 59 6.91 11.03 -16.64
CA TRP A 59 7.93 9.99 -16.60
C TRP A 59 8.43 9.64 -17.99
N GLY A 60 7.51 9.59 -18.93
CA GLY A 60 7.89 9.33 -20.31
C GLY A 60 8.80 10.39 -20.87
N LEU A 61 8.51 11.64 -20.56
CA LEU A 61 9.33 12.74 -21.03
C LEU A 61 10.72 12.73 -20.44
N ARG A 62 10.87 12.24 -19.25
CA ARG A 62 12.17 12.16 -18.60
C ARG A 62 13.01 11.01 -19.13
N GLY A 63 12.40 10.16 -19.88
CA GLY A 63 13.11 9.04 -20.42
C GLY A 63 13.57 8.07 -19.36
N GLU A 64 12.81 7.95 -18.34
CA GLU A 64 13.11 7.07 -17.23
C GLU A 64 12.92 5.63 -17.60
N GLY A 65 13.40 5.26 -18.54
CA GLY A 65 13.22 3.89 -18.99
C GLY A 65 13.82 2.94 -18.01
#